data_7fd02ee3680bb81223563f78036947bf
#
_entry.id   7fd02ee3680bb81223563f78036947bf
#
_cell.length_a   1.000
_cell.length_b   1.000
_cell.length_c   1.000
_cell.angle_alpha   90.00
_cell.angle_beta   90.00
_cell.angle_gamma   90.00
#
_symmetry.space_group_name_H-M   'P 1'
#
loop_
_entity.id
_entity.type
_entity.pdbx_description
1 polymer ?
#
loop_
_entity_poly.entity_id
_entity_poly.type
_entity_poly.pdbx_seq_one_letter_code
_entity_poly.pdbx_strand_id
1 'polypeptide(L)'
;MEEASDEGFTDQVFEQVLFEIYKLLAGVVVVYPTPNRVSLDKASHLIEQYLAAGSGGDRMEAVCTALFQTIGERFGIFDNVRRERVNAPDAFSGMLADIECWLEDRIVLLVEVKDRALTLIQLDDKLDHARAKHIAEILFIAKSGKHPGDAEEIDARILSEFASGQNIYVSNFFDFALGILILLGEAGRVEFLDGIGKELDRVHSDITHRKAWAELLKQA
;
A
#
# COMPACT_ATOMS: atom_id res chain seq x y z
N MET A 1 49.54 34.55 -11.56
CA MET A 1 48.54 34.50 -12.66
C MET A 1 47.25 34.07 -12.00
N GLU A 2 46.38 35.01 -11.71
CA GLU A 2 45.01 34.71 -11.30
C GLU A 2 44.28 34.19 -12.55
N GLU A 3 43.83 32.94 -12.50
CA GLU A 3 42.88 32.46 -13.47
C GLU A 3 41.58 33.25 -13.28
N ALA A 4 41.30 34.11 -14.28
CA ALA A 4 39.99 34.72 -14.36
C ALA A 4 38.97 33.57 -14.44
N SER A 5 38.18 33.42 -13.40
CA SER A 5 37.05 32.52 -13.36
C SER A 5 36.14 32.89 -14.55
N ASP A 6 35.98 31.99 -15.50
CA ASP A 6 35.09 32.21 -16.64
C ASP A 6 33.64 32.08 -16.13
N GLU A 7 33.11 33.20 -15.63
CA GLU A 7 31.74 33.30 -15.10
C GLU A 7 30.73 32.81 -16.15
N GLY A 8 30.96 33.12 -17.43
CA GLY A 8 30.06 32.66 -18.50
C GLY A 8 30.05 31.15 -18.68
N PHE A 9 31.19 30.47 -18.50
CA PHE A 9 31.26 29.02 -18.53
C PHE A 9 30.54 28.38 -17.31
N THR A 10 30.75 28.98 -16.14
CA THR A 10 30.11 28.50 -14.90
C THR A 10 28.60 28.61 -14.98
N ASP A 11 28.07 29.72 -15.49
CA ASP A 11 26.63 29.92 -15.69
C ASP A 11 26.05 28.92 -16.69
N GLN A 12 26.71 28.68 -17.82
CA GLN A 12 26.28 27.69 -18.81
C GLN A 12 26.23 26.27 -18.24
N VAL A 13 27.26 25.89 -17.46
CA VAL A 13 27.27 24.56 -16.80
C VAL A 13 26.13 24.46 -15.78
N PHE A 14 25.91 25.53 -15.01
CA PHE A 14 24.84 25.56 -14.02
C PHE A 14 23.43 25.43 -14.67
N GLU A 15 23.17 26.21 -15.73
CA GLU A 15 21.92 26.12 -16.50
C GLU A 15 21.70 24.73 -17.09
N GLN A 16 22.76 24.12 -17.65
CA GLN A 16 22.68 22.77 -18.19
C GLN A 16 22.36 21.73 -17.11
N VAL A 17 22.99 21.83 -15.93
CA VAL A 17 22.70 20.95 -14.78
C VAL A 17 21.26 21.11 -14.32
N LEU A 18 20.77 22.36 -14.18
CA LEU A 18 19.38 22.62 -13.82
C LEU A 18 18.41 22.06 -14.88
N PHE A 19 18.73 22.17 -16.15
CA PHE A 19 17.91 21.62 -17.24
C PHE A 19 17.85 20.09 -17.20
N GLU A 20 18.98 19.41 -16.96
CA GLU A 20 19.00 17.95 -16.82
C GLU A 20 18.27 17.49 -15.55
N ILE A 21 18.42 18.20 -14.43
CA ILE A 21 17.63 17.96 -13.21
C ILE A 21 16.13 18.14 -13.49
N TYR A 22 15.75 19.21 -14.19
CA TYR A 22 14.36 19.45 -14.58
C TYR A 22 13.80 18.32 -15.43
N LYS A 23 14.55 17.84 -16.44
CA LYS A 23 14.14 16.68 -17.25
C LYS A 23 13.94 15.41 -16.42
N LEU A 24 14.87 15.15 -15.48
CA LEU A 24 14.78 14.01 -14.57
C LEU A 24 13.54 14.12 -13.69
N LEU A 25 13.29 15.29 -13.10
CA LEU A 25 12.14 15.55 -12.24
C LEU A 25 10.82 15.52 -13.01
N ALA A 26 10.78 16.09 -14.23
CA ALA A 26 9.60 16.03 -15.10
C ALA A 26 9.21 14.61 -15.47
N GLY A 27 10.20 13.71 -15.60
CA GLY A 27 9.96 12.28 -15.81
C GLY A 27 9.44 11.53 -14.58
N VAL A 28 9.58 12.12 -13.38
CA VAL A 28 9.17 11.54 -12.09
C VAL A 28 7.77 12.02 -11.66
N VAL A 29 7.31 13.19 -12.12
CA VAL A 29 5.97 13.68 -11.84
C VAL A 29 4.95 12.85 -12.63
N VAL A 30 4.07 12.16 -11.94
CA VAL A 30 2.97 11.39 -12.53
C VAL A 30 1.65 12.07 -12.17
N VAL A 31 0.83 12.34 -13.19
CA VAL A 31 -0.53 12.88 -13.00
C VAL A 31 -1.52 11.71 -13.08
N TYR A 32 -2.37 11.59 -12.08
CA TYR A 32 -3.40 10.56 -12.00
C TYR A 32 -4.75 11.15 -12.42
N PRO A 33 -5.27 10.79 -13.62
CA PRO A 33 -6.54 11.30 -14.11
C PRO A 33 -7.70 10.59 -13.42
N THR A 34 -7.96 10.92 -12.16
CA THR A 34 -9.03 10.31 -11.37
C THR A 34 -10.39 10.61 -11.99
N PRO A 35 -11.26 9.61 -12.23
CA PRO A 35 -12.56 9.80 -12.81
C PRO A 35 -13.51 10.54 -11.85
N ASN A 36 -14.45 11.31 -12.38
CA ASN A 36 -15.49 11.95 -11.57
C ASN A 36 -16.52 10.93 -11.04
N ARG A 37 -16.68 9.80 -11.73
CA ARG A 37 -17.61 8.71 -11.40
C ARG A 37 -16.98 7.37 -11.76
N VAL A 38 -17.25 6.35 -10.94
CA VAL A 38 -16.79 4.98 -11.23
C VAL A 38 -17.80 3.94 -10.71
N SER A 39 -18.17 3.00 -11.58
CA SER A 39 -19.00 1.86 -11.17
C SER A 39 -18.18 0.89 -10.31
N LEU A 40 -18.88 0.00 -9.58
CA LEU A 40 -18.22 -1.05 -8.80
C LEU A 40 -17.38 -1.97 -9.70
N ASP A 41 -17.97 -2.46 -10.78
CA ASP A 41 -17.31 -3.37 -11.72
C ASP A 41 -16.06 -2.73 -12.34
N LYS A 42 -16.16 -1.44 -12.71
CA LYS A 42 -15.02 -0.73 -13.28
C LYS A 42 -13.90 -0.53 -12.26
N ALA A 43 -14.22 -0.15 -11.03
CA ALA A 43 -13.23 -0.01 -9.96
C ALA A 43 -12.53 -1.35 -9.67
N SER A 44 -13.30 -2.44 -9.52
CA SER A 44 -12.76 -3.79 -9.31
C SER A 44 -11.85 -4.21 -10.45
N HIS A 45 -12.27 -4.00 -11.69
CA HIS A 45 -11.47 -4.36 -12.87
C HIS A 45 -10.16 -3.59 -12.98
N LEU A 46 -10.14 -2.29 -12.68
CA LEU A 46 -8.92 -1.49 -12.65
C LEU A 46 -7.93 -2.03 -11.61
N ILE A 47 -8.40 -2.40 -10.42
CA ILE A 47 -7.58 -2.96 -9.37
C ILE A 47 -7.01 -4.34 -9.78
N GLU A 48 -7.86 -5.21 -10.34
CA GLU A 48 -7.43 -6.52 -10.84
C GLU A 48 -6.33 -6.39 -11.88
N GLN A 49 -6.52 -5.52 -12.88
CA GLN A 49 -5.51 -5.25 -13.91
C GLN A 49 -4.22 -4.70 -13.31
N TYR A 50 -4.32 -3.78 -12.35
CA TYR A 50 -3.14 -3.21 -11.71
C TYR A 50 -2.33 -4.23 -10.93
N LEU A 51 -3.01 -5.13 -10.22
CA LEU A 51 -2.40 -6.17 -9.41
C LEU A 51 -2.02 -7.43 -10.21
N ALA A 52 -2.38 -7.53 -11.49
CA ALA A 52 -2.00 -8.66 -12.34
C ALA A 52 -0.49 -8.72 -12.58
N ALA A 53 0.19 -7.57 -12.63
CA ALA A 53 1.65 -7.52 -12.81
C ALA A 53 2.36 -7.65 -11.45
N GLY A 54 3.40 -8.46 -11.41
CA GLY A 54 4.25 -8.60 -10.22
C GLY A 54 4.98 -7.29 -9.88
N SER A 55 5.09 -7.00 -8.58
CA SER A 55 5.68 -5.76 -8.07
C SER A 55 6.50 -5.95 -6.79
N GLY A 56 6.75 -7.20 -6.38
CA GLY A 56 7.41 -7.48 -5.11
C GLY A 56 6.62 -7.00 -3.88
N GLY A 57 5.29 -6.88 -4.01
CA GLY A 57 4.39 -6.42 -2.93
C GLY A 57 3.94 -4.96 -3.06
N ASP A 58 4.76 -4.06 -3.61
CA ASP A 58 4.55 -2.61 -3.58
C ASP A 58 3.16 -2.16 -4.09
N ARG A 59 2.68 -2.72 -5.23
CA ARG A 59 1.35 -2.39 -5.75
C ARG A 59 0.23 -2.81 -4.82
N MET A 60 0.34 -4.02 -4.28
CA MET A 60 -0.70 -4.55 -3.41
C MET A 60 -0.75 -3.81 -2.07
N GLU A 61 0.41 -3.50 -1.48
CA GLU A 61 0.49 -2.68 -0.28
C GLU A 61 -0.07 -1.27 -0.51
N ALA A 62 0.24 -0.62 -1.67
CA ALA A 62 -0.32 0.68 -1.99
C ALA A 62 -1.85 0.66 -2.08
N VAL A 63 -2.40 -0.35 -2.76
CA VAL A 63 -3.85 -0.53 -2.89
C VAL A 63 -4.49 -0.81 -1.54
N CYS A 64 -3.92 -1.70 -0.72
CA CYS A 64 -4.42 -1.98 0.62
C CYS A 64 -4.37 -0.73 1.51
N THR A 65 -3.24 0.00 1.52
CA THR A 65 -3.10 1.20 2.33
C THR A 65 -4.14 2.26 1.96
N ALA A 66 -4.31 2.54 0.66
CA ALA A 66 -5.33 3.48 0.19
C ALA A 66 -6.75 3.03 0.58
N LEU A 67 -7.03 1.71 0.55
CA LEU A 67 -8.32 1.18 0.99
C LEU A 67 -8.56 1.45 2.48
N PHE A 68 -7.57 1.16 3.34
CA PHE A 68 -7.67 1.42 4.78
C PHE A 68 -7.74 2.91 5.11
N GLN A 69 -7.01 3.77 4.40
CA GLN A 69 -7.14 5.23 4.52
C GLN A 69 -8.56 5.67 4.21
N THR A 70 -9.12 5.22 3.08
CA THR A 70 -10.50 5.56 2.70
C THR A 70 -11.54 5.03 3.70
N ILE A 71 -11.33 3.82 4.25
CA ILE A 71 -12.16 3.27 5.33
C ILE A 71 -12.08 4.16 6.58
N GLY A 72 -10.88 4.53 6.99
CA GLY A 72 -10.66 5.42 8.14
C GLY A 72 -11.38 6.75 7.99
N GLU A 73 -11.19 7.43 6.85
CA GLU A 73 -11.80 8.71 6.54
C GLU A 73 -13.33 8.64 6.47
N ARG A 74 -13.88 7.60 5.86
CA ARG A 74 -15.33 7.45 5.65
C ARG A 74 -16.10 6.94 6.85
N PHE A 75 -15.50 6.05 7.63
CA PHE A 75 -16.18 5.40 8.76
C PHE A 75 -15.69 5.87 10.13
N GLY A 76 -14.62 6.66 10.17
CA GLY A 76 -14.07 7.20 11.42
C GLY A 76 -13.49 6.15 12.36
N ILE A 77 -13.04 5.01 11.83
CA ILE A 77 -12.49 3.91 12.64
C ILE A 77 -10.96 3.92 12.73
N PHE A 78 -10.31 4.70 11.89
CA PHE A 78 -8.87 4.98 11.93
C PHE A 78 -8.66 6.48 11.69
N ASP A 79 -7.76 7.11 12.43
CA ASP A 79 -7.36 8.49 12.22
C ASP A 79 -6.05 8.61 11.45
N ASN A 80 -5.27 7.53 11.40
CA ASN A 80 -4.04 7.45 10.64
C ASN A 80 -3.76 6.02 10.19
N VAL A 81 -3.33 5.87 8.93
CA VAL A 81 -2.92 4.59 8.34
C VAL A 81 -1.54 4.78 7.73
N ARG A 82 -0.59 3.98 8.18
CA ARG A 82 0.83 4.11 7.82
C ARG A 82 1.32 2.85 7.12
N ARG A 83 2.11 3.02 6.09
CA ARG A 83 3.03 2.01 5.55
C ARG A 83 4.35 2.67 5.20
N GLU A 84 5.39 1.90 5.07
CA GLU A 84 6.67 2.32 4.54
C GLU A 84 6.93 1.77 3.13
N ARG A 85 8.04 2.18 2.55
CA ARG A 85 8.45 1.67 1.25
C ARG A 85 8.87 0.21 1.39
N VAL A 86 8.40 -0.64 0.47
CA VAL A 86 8.89 -2.02 0.34
C VAL A 86 10.41 -2.02 0.21
N ASN A 87 11.08 -2.90 0.96
CA ASN A 87 12.55 -2.98 1.07
C ASN A 87 13.23 -1.79 1.78
N ALA A 88 12.50 -0.96 2.55
CA ALA A 88 13.17 -0.15 3.55
C ALA A 88 13.90 -1.12 4.54
N PRO A 89 15.17 -0.87 4.91
CA PRO A 89 15.84 -1.75 5.87
C PRO A 89 15.01 -1.80 7.16
N ASP A 90 14.67 -3.00 7.64
CA ASP A 90 13.84 -3.23 8.84
C ASP A 90 14.34 -2.47 10.08
N ALA A 91 15.65 -2.20 10.13
CA ALA A 91 16.26 -1.43 11.20
C ALA A 91 15.86 0.07 11.24
N PHE A 92 15.26 0.59 10.19
CA PHE A 92 14.91 2.02 10.09
C PHE A 92 13.40 2.29 10.14
N SER A 93 12.56 1.29 9.82
CA SER A 93 11.12 1.51 9.73
C SER A 93 10.45 1.58 11.11
N GLY A 94 10.88 0.76 12.03
CA GLY A 94 10.21 0.63 13.33
C GLY A 94 8.77 0.13 13.27
N MET A 95 8.24 -0.17 12.08
CA MET A 95 6.91 -0.70 11.88
C MET A 95 6.81 -2.20 12.25
N LEU A 96 5.64 -2.58 12.72
CA LEU A 96 5.37 -3.96 13.18
C LEU A 96 4.76 -4.83 12.08
N ALA A 97 4.16 -4.22 11.07
CA ALA A 97 3.51 -4.87 9.93
C ALA A 97 3.65 -4.02 8.67
N ASP A 98 3.24 -4.55 7.53
CA ASP A 98 3.25 -3.84 6.24
C ASP A 98 2.39 -2.56 6.30
N ILE A 99 1.28 -2.61 7.07
CA ILE A 99 0.39 -1.45 7.32
C ILE A 99 -0.01 -1.43 8.79
N GLU A 100 0.02 -0.24 9.39
CA GLU A 100 -0.46 0.02 10.74
C GLU A 100 -1.65 0.98 10.70
N CYS A 101 -2.78 0.57 11.28
CA CYS A 101 -3.96 1.41 11.45
C CYS A 101 -4.02 1.95 12.88
N TRP A 102 -4.06 3.27 13.01
CA TRP A 102 -3.99 3.98 14.27
C TRP A 102 -5.30 4.67 14.60
N LEU A 103 -5.63 4.71 15.89
CA LEU A 103 -6.72 5.47 16.44
C LEU A 103 -6.27 6.02 17.82
N GLU A 104 -6.35 7.34 18.05
CA GLU A 104 -5.97 7.99 19.29
C GLU A 104 -4.56 7.58 19.79
N ASP A 105 -3.55 7.73 18.93
CA ASP A 105 -2.14 7.43 19.21
C ASP A 105 -1.82 5.96 19.54
N ARG A 106 -2.71 5.03 19.30
CA ARG A 106 -2.48 3.58 19.47
C ARG A 106 -2.74 2.82 18.18
N ILE A 107 -1.98 1.77 17.96
CA ILE A 107 -2.24 0.81 16.87
C ILE A 107 -3.47 -0.01 17.29
N VAL A 108 -4.51 0.02 16.46
CA VAL A 108 -5.75 -0.74 16.66
C VAL A 108 -5.86 -1.94 15.74
N LEU A 109 -5.11 -1.94 14.62
CA LEU A 109 -5.06 -3.06 13.69
C LEU A 109 -3.69 -3.11 13.00
N LEU A 110 -3.07 -4.28 12.98
CA LEU A 110 -1.94 -4.59 12.12
C LEU A 110 -2.45 -5.29 10.86
N VAL A 111 -1.93 -4.90 9.69
CA VAL A 111 -2.28 -5.54 8.42
C VAL A 111 -1.02 -6.03 7.72
N GLU A 112 -0.97 -7.33 7.48
CA GLU A 112 0.04 -8.00 6.67
C GLU A 112 -0.51 -8.26 5.27
N VAL A 113 0.25 -7.85 4.26
CA VAL A 113 -0.14 -7.95 2.85
C VAL A 113 0.70 -9.00 2.15
N LYS A 114 0.06 -9.96 1.50
CA LYS A 114 0.74 -11.02 0.74
C LYS A 114 0.24 -11.06 -0.70
N ASP A 115 1.14 -10.89 -1.66
CA ASP A 115 0.84 -10.91 -3.09
C ASP A 115 0.57 -12.31 -3.66
N ARG A 116 0.50 -13.30 -2.78
CA ARG A 116 0.18 -14.72 -3.06
C ARG A 116 -0.65 -15.30 -1.92
N ALA A 117 -0.79 -16.63 -1.87
CA ALA A 117 -1.45 -17.31 -0.76
C ALA A 117 -0.59 -17.22 0.53
N LEU A 118 -1.26 -17.02 1.67
CA LEU A 118 -0.65 -17.04 3.00
C LEU A 118 -0.27 -18.46 3.41
N THR A 119 0.96 -18.66 3.86
CA THR A 119 1.42 -19.93 4.46
C THR A 119 1.41 -19.87 5.99
N LEU A 120 1.40 -21.03 6.65
CA LEU A 120 1.47 -21.12 8.12
C LEU A 120 2.74 -20.48 8.66
N ILE A 121 3.88 -20.69 8.02
CA ILE A 121 5.17 -20.09 8.42
C ILE A 121 5.06 -18.55 8.44
N GLN A 122 4.51 -17.95 7.40
CA GLN A 122 4.34 -16.50 7.32
C GLN A 122 3.39 -15.94 8.39
N LEU A 123 2.40 -16.71 8.78
CA LEU A 123 1.52 -16.36 9.88
C LEU A 123 2.28 -16.39 11.21
N ASP A 124 2.96 -17.48 11.54
CA ASP A 124 3.69 -17.66 12.80
C ASP A 124 4.79 -16.59 12.99
N ASP A 125 5.54 -16.25 11.95
CA ASP A 125 6.62 -15.25 11.99
C ASP A 125 6.12 -13.87 12.48
N LYS A 126 4.86 -13.53 12.24
CA LYS A 126 4.31 -12.22 12.61
C LYS A 126 3.64 -12.19 13.99
N LEU A 127 3.16 -13.33 14.47
CA LEU A 127 2.43 -13.40 15.74
C LEU A 127 3.29 -13.03 16.93
N ASP A 128 4.53 -13.46 16.96
CA ASP A 128 5.45 -13.18 18.07
C ASP A 128 5.75 -11.68 18.22
N HIS A 129 5.90 -10.96 17.11
CA HIS A 129 6.12 -9.53 17.12
C HIS A 129 4.91 -8.75 17.65
N ALA A 130 3.71 -9.07 17.17
CA ALA A 130 2.48 -8.45 17.63
C ALA A 130 2.21 -8.72 19.12
N ARG A 131 2.44 -9.95 19.57
CA ARG A 131 2.29 -10.35 20.98
C ARG A 131 3.23 -9.58 21.90
N ALA A 132 4.50 -9.40 21.50
CA ALA A 132 5.49 -8.63 22.24
C ALA A 132 5.10 -7.14 22.42
N LYS A 133 4.23 -6.63 21.55
CA LYS A 133 3.72 -5.24 21.58
C LYS A 133 2.28 -5.11 22.09
N HIS A 134 1.69 -6.21 22.60
CA HIS A 134 0.32 -6.26 23.11
C HIS A 134 -0.75 -5.79 22.12
N ILE A 135 -0.54 -6.06 20.80
CA ILE A 135 -1.53 -5.74 19.78
C ILE A 135 -2.41 -6.98 19.57
N ALA A 136 -3.70 -6.80 19.78
CA ALA A 136 -4.67 -7.90 19.76
C ALA A 136 -5.22 -8.20 18.36
N GLU A 137 -5.27 -7.21 17.47
CA GLU A 137 -5.96 -7.31 16.18
C GLU A 137 -4.96 -7.39 15.02
N ILE A 138 -4.96 -8.49 14.29
CA ILE A 138 -4.06 -8.71 13.14
C ILE A 138 -4.87 -9.23 11.96
N LEU A 139 -4.73 -8.56 10.81
CA LEU A 139 -5.35 -8.96 9.55
C LEU A 139 -4.30 -9.33 8.52
N PHE A 140 -4.37 -10.55 8.01
CA PHE A 140 -3.61 -10.98 6.86
C PHE A 140 -4.49 -10.85 5.61
N ILE A 141 -4.09 -9.98 4.70
CA ILE A 141 -4.72 -9.84 3.38
C ILE A 141 -3.82 -10.52 2.35
N ALA A 142 -4.27 -11.65 1.85
CA ALA A 142 -3.54 -12.42 0.86
C ALA A 142 -4.28 -12.40 -0.49
N LYS A 143 -3.54 -12.21 -1.59
CA LYS A 143 -4.12 -12.16 -2.95
C LYS A 143 -4.92 -13.42 -3.29
N SER A 144 -4.46 -14.58 -2.81
CA SER A 144 -5.09 -15.88 -3.06
C SER A 144 -5.64 -16.54 -1.79
N GLY A 145 -5.82 -15.78 -0.68
CA GLY A 145 -6.28 -16.33 0.58
C GLY A 145 -5.25 -17.24 1.25
N LYS A 146 -5.72 -18.27 1.96
CA LYS A 146 -4.85 -19.27 2.62
C LYS A 146 -4.26 -20.23 1.59
N HIS A 147 -3.00 -20.65 1.80
CA HIS A 147 -2.40 -21.70 1.01
C HIS A 147 -3.17 -23.03 1.23
N PRO A 148 -3.59 -23.73 0.17
CA PRO A 148 -4.46 -24.91 0.33
C PRO A 148 -3.87 -26.02 1.21
N GLY A 149 -2.54 -26.20 1.18
CA GLY A 149 -1.85 -27.19 2.00
C GLY A 149 -1.76 -26.84 3.48
N ASP A 150 -1.93 -25.56 3.84
CA ASP A 150 -1.78 -25.08 5.22
C ASP A 150 -3.12 -24.63 5.84
N ALA A 151 -4.22 -24.69 5.08
CA ALA A 151 -5.48 -24.05 5.45
C ALA A 151 -6.04 -24.53 6.79
N GLU A 152 -6.04 -25.85 7.03
CA GLU A 152 -6.54 -26.45 8.28
C GLU A 152 -5.64 -26.07 9.47
N GLU A 153 -4.32 -26.06 9.28
CA GLU A 153 -3.35 -25.71 10.32
C GLU A 153 -3.42 -24.20 10.65
N ILE A 154 -3.61 -23.34 9.64
CA ILE A 154 -3.86 -21.93 9.82
C ILE A 154 -5.15 -21.71 10.65
N ASP A 155 -6.23 -22.41 10.34
CA ASP A 155 -7.48 -22.29 11.09
C ASP A 155 -7.35 -22.74 12.54
N ALA A 156 -6.67 -23.85 12.77
CA ALA A 156 -6.36 -24.33 14.12
C ALA A 156 -5.49 -23.32 14.90
N ARG A 157 -4.51 -22.70 14.22
CA ARG A 157 -3.66 -21.67 14.81
C ARG A 157 -4.45 -20.43 15.21
N ILE A 158 -5.31 -19.92 14.33
CA ILE A 158 -6.20 -18.79 14.60
C ILE A 158 -7.07 -19.04 15.85
N LEU A 159 -7.67 -20.23 15.97
CA LEU A 159 -8.46 -20.59 17.14
C LEU A 159 -7.64 -20.64 18.43
N SER A 160 -6.42 -21.15 18.37
CA SER A 160 -5.49 -21.19 19.49
C SER A 160 -5.10 -19.79 19.96
N GLU A 161 -4.82 -18.89 19.02
CA GLU A 161 -4.46 -17.50 19.32
C GLU A 161 -5.64 -16.71 19.90
N PHE A 162 -6.84 -16.93 19.39
CA PHE A 162 -8.05 -16.33 19.97
C PHE A 162 -8.23 -16.70 21.45
N ALA A 163 -7.99 -17.96 21.80
CA ALA A 163 -8.01 -18.38 23.22
C ALA A 163 -6.94 -17.70 24.08
N SER A 164 -5.88 -17.19 23.46
CA SER A 164 -4.77 -16.44 24.11
C SER A 164 -4.96 -14.93 24.07
N GLY A 165 -6.09 -14.43 23.53
CA GLY A 165 -6.43 -13.01 23.48
C GLY A 165 -5.94 -12.28 22.22
N GLN A 166 -5.53 -13.00 21.16
CA GLN A 166 -5.18 -12.44 19.87
C GLN A 166 -6.24 -12.77 18.81
N ASN A 167 -6.79 -11.74 18.17
CA ASN A 167 -7.74 -11.88 17.06
C ASN A 167 -6.98 -11.84 15.73
N ILE A 168 -6.98 -12.96 15.04
CA ILE A 168 -6.31 -13.10 13.74
C ILE A 168 -7.38 -13.29 12.66
N TYR A 169 -7.30 -12.45 11.64
CA TYR A 169 -8.16 -12.50 10.47
C TYR A 169 -7.33 -12.84 9.24
N VAL A 170 -7.84 -13.71 8.38
CA VAL A 170 -7.23 -14.00 7.07
C VAL A 170 -8.29 -13.81 6.00
N SER A 171 -8.03 -12.94 5.05
CA SER A 171 -8.95 -12.64 3.96
C SER A 171 -8.29 -12.74 2.60
N ASN A 172 -9.06 -13.20 1.60
CA ASN A 172 -8.71 -12.96 0.20
C ASN A 172 -8.88 -11.48 -0.10
N PHE A 173 -7.89 -10.90 -0.78
CA PHE A 173 -7.90 -9.46 -1.08
C PHE A 173 -9.13 -9.03 -1.89
N PHE A 174 -9.45 -9.76 -2.97
CA PHE A 174 -10.52 -9.33 -3.88
C PHE A 174 -11.90 -9.41 -3.23
N ASP A 175 -12.15 -10.46 -2.43
CA ASP A 175 -13.40 -10.61 -1.68
C ASP A 175 -13.54 -9.49 -0.63
N PHE A 176 -12.45 -9.20 0.10
CA PHE A 176 -12.40 -8.12 1.08
C PHE A 176 -12.62 -6.75 0.42
N ALA A 177 -11.88 -6.45 -0.63
CA ALA A 177 -11.97 -5.19 -1.34
C ALA A 177 -13.37 -4.98 -1.94
N LEU A 178 -13.96 -6.01 -2.55
CA LEU A 178 -15.30 -5.93 -3.13
C LEU A 178 -16.34 -5.54 -2.07
N GLY A 179 -16.31 -6.19 -0.91
CA GLY A 179 -17.23 -5.87 0.21
C GLY A 179 -17.10 -4.41 0.66
N ILE A 180 -15.87 -3.93 0.81
CA ILE A 180 -15.60 -2.54 1.18
C ILE A 180 -16.02 -1.55 0.09
N LEU A 181 -15.72 -1.82 -1.17
CA LEU A 181 -16.09 -0.95 -2.29
C LEU A 181 -17.61 -0.78 -2.45
N ILE A 182 -18.39 -1.79 -2.06
CA ILE A 182 -19.85 -1.70 -1.97
C ILE A 182 -20.24 -0.69 -0.88
N LEU A 183 -19.67 -0.80 0.32
CA LEU A 183 -19.99 0.06 1.46
C LEU A 183 -19.54 1.50 1.26
N LEU A 184 -18.41 1.73 0.60
CA LEU A 184 -17.88 3.06 0.28
C LEU A 184 -18.80 3.84 -0.68
N GLY A 185 -19.61 3.16 -1.48
CA GLY A 185 -20.45 3.79 -2.49
C GLY A 185 -19.60 4.42 -3.62
N GLU A 186 -20.26 5.16 -4.52
CA GLU A 186 -19.57 5.74 -5.70
C GLU A 186 -18.50 6.76 -5.30
N ALA A 187 -18.83 7.70 -4.43
CA ALA A 187 -17.91 8.74 -4.02
C ALA A 187 -16.65 8.16 -3.31
N GLY A 188 -16.84 7.20 -2.40
CA GLY A 188 -15.73 6.57 -1.73
C GLY A 188 -14.86 5.71 -2.67
N ARG A 189 -15.45 5.12 -3.72
CA ARG A 189 -14.66 4.44 -4.76
C ARG A 189 -13.76 5.40 -5.53
N VAL A 190 -14.26 6.59 -5.87
CA VAL A 190 -13.44 7.63 -6.53
C VAL A 190 -12.29 8.07 -5.63
N GLU A 191 -12.57 8.35 -4.35
CA GLU A 191 -11.54 8.72 -3.36
C GLU A 191 -10.49 7.61 -3.19
N PHE A 192 -10.91 6.36 -3.13
CA PHE A 192 -10.01 5.22 -3.05
C PHE A 192 -9.07 5.12 -4.26
N LEU A 193 -9.58 5.25 -5.49
CA LEU A 193 -8.76 5.21 -6.69
C LEU A 193 -7.75 6.37 -6.73
N ASP A 194 -8.15 7.55 -6.31
CA ASP A 194 -7.26 8.72 -6.14
C ASP A 194 -6.21 8.47 -5.05
N GLY A 195 -6.64 7.89 -3.94
CA GLY A 195 -5.79 7.51 -2.81
C GLY A 195 -4.63 6.58 -3.20
N ILE A 196 -4.86 5.63 -4.11
CA ILE A 196 -3.78 4.74 -4.60
C ILE A 196 -2.65 5.55 -5.24
N GLY A 197 -2.97 6.52 -6.09
CA GLY A 197 -1.96 7.38 -6.73
C GLY A 197 -1.18 8.21 -5.69
N LYS A 198 -1.90 8.82 -4.75
CA LYS A 198 -1.29 9.59 -3.65
C LYS A 198 -0.37 8.73 -2.79
N GLU A 199 -0.78 7.51 -2.50
CA GLU A 199 0.01 6.59 -1.69
C GLU A 199 1.29 6.11 -2.40
N LEU A 200 1.21 5.82 -3.69
CA LEU A 200 2.37 5.50 -4.52
C LEU A 200 3.39 6.66 -4.56
N ASP A 201 2.90 7.90 -4.60
CA ASP A 201 3.76 9.09 -4.56
C ASP A 201 4.37 9.31 -3.18
N ARG A 202 3.59 9.14 -2.10
CA ARG A 202 4.01 9.36 -0.73
C ARG A 202 5.23 8.51 -0.33
N VAL A 203 5.23 7.22 -0.72
CA VAL A 203 6.34 6.31 -0.42
C VAL A 203 7.41 6.26 -1.51
N HIS A 204 7.28 7.10 -2.55
CA HIS A 204 8.19 7.08 -3.70
C HIS A 204 8.31 5.70 -4.36
N SER A 205 7.17 5.03 -4.58
CA SER A 205 7.09 3.77 -5.32
C SER A 205 7.76 3.87 -6.69
N ASP A 206 8.20 2.74 -7.24
CA ASP A 206 8.85 2.71 -8.54
C ASP A 206 8.01 3.44 -9.60
N ILE A 207 8.69 4.22 -10.44
CA ILE A 207 8.04 5.04 -11.47
C ILE A 207 7.21 4.21 -12.46
N THR A 208 7.57 2.95 -12.67
CA THR A 208 6.80 2.03 -13.53
C THR A 208 5.46 1.67 -12.90
N HIS A 209 5.39 1.51 -11.57
CA HIS A 209 4.14 1.26 -10.85
C HIS A 209 3.23 2.49 -10.89
N ARG A 210 3.79 3.68 -10.67
CA ARG A 210 3.09 4.95 -10.71
C ARG A 210 2.49 5.23 -12.09
N LYS A 211 3.30 5.09 -13.15
CA LYS A 211 2.85 5.25 -14.54
C LYS A 211 1.81 4.21 -14.92
N ALA A 212 1.97 2.95 -14.52
CA ALA A 212 0.99 1.90 -14.80
C ALA A 212 -0.38 2.22 -14.19
N TRP A 213 -0.43 2.75 -12.96
CA TRP A 213 -1.68 3.19 -12.35
C TRP A 213 -2.31 4.36 -13.09
N ALA A 214 -1.52 5.38 -13.43
CA ALA A 214 -2.01 6.53 -14.19
C ALA A 214 -2.57 6.14 -15.57
N GLU A 215 -1.96 5.18 -16.27
CA GLU A 215 -2.48 4.69 -17.57
C GLU A 215 -3.79 3.91 -17.40
N LEU A 216 -3.95 3.14 -16.34
CA LEU A 216 -5.20 2.45 -16.05
C LEU A 216 -6.34 3.43 -15.74
N LEU A 217 -6.07 4.49 -14.98
CA LEU A 217 -7.07 5.51 -14.67
C LEU A 217 -7.59 6.25 -15.90
N LYS A 218 -6.83 6.34 -17.00
CA LYS A 218 -7.34 6.91 -18.26
C LYS A 218 -8.45 6.09 -18.91
N GLN A 219 -8.61 4.85 -18.46
CA GLN A 219 -9.64 3.93 -18.96
C GLN A 219 -10.90 3.93 -18.09
N ALA A 220 -10.89 4.69 -16.99
CA ALA A 220 -11.95 4.71 -15.98
C ALA A 220 -13.23 5.41 -16.45
#